data_c71f4437e47bf0479b26c8b578212d4d
#
_entry.id   c71f4437e47bf0479b26c8b578212d4d
#
_cell.length_a   1.000
_cell.length_b   1.000
_cell.length_c   1.000
_cell.angle_alpha   90.00
_cell.angle_beta   90.00
_cell.angle_gamma   90.00
#
_symmetry.space_group_name_H-M   'P 1'
#
loop_
_entity.id
_entity.type
_entity.pdbx_description
1 polymer ?
#
loop_
_entity_poly.entity_id
_entity_poly.type
_entity_poly.pdbx_seq_one_letter_code
_entity_poly.pdbx_strand_id
1 'polypeptide(L)'
;MREYDDIIYRNQWISVEEVNKGWSEDKKFHIKTKDNKNLLLRICDVSQYEKKKKEFEIIKELNKKSFNMSIAIDYGVCNGGKSVYSLYSWIDGDDAREKLNNLSKEKQYNLGIISGKYLKEIHGIPAPNHIENWEERFNKKIDRKIDNYKKCGMILENDDKIINYLEKNRELLKNRPQCFQHGDYHIGNMIITYDNELGIIDFNRFDYGDPWEEFNRIVWSAEISPEFSSGYINGYFDNNVPDEFFKLMLLYISSNQISTVAWAKSFGEKEIEVAINQTREIIKWYDYYRSYIPNWYMEDMKS
;
A
#
# COMPACT_ATOMS: atom_id res chain seq x y z
N MET A 1 -14.59 -32.30 5.96
CA MET A 1 -15.34 -31.09 5.62
C MET A 1 -14.29 -29.98 5.45
N ARG A 2 -14.31 -29.28 4.34
CA ARG A 2 -13.38 -28.14 4.12
C ARG A 2 -13.87 -26.94 4.93
N GLU A 3 -12.98 -26.05 5.32
CA GLU A 3 -13.29 -24.91 6.19
C GLU A 3 -14.32 -23.91 5.65
N TYR A 4 -14.67 -24.00 4.38
CA TYR A 4 -15.65 -23.15 3.69
C TYR A 4 -16.92 -23.88 3.24
N ASP A 5 -17.12 -25.17 3.64
CA ASP A 5 -18.25 -25.97 3.16
C ASP A 5 -19.59 -25.50 3.76
N ASP A 6 -19.58 -24.79 4.89
CA ASP A 6 -20.76 -24.25 5.59
C ASP A 6 -21.08 -22.78 5.22
N ILE A 7 -20.31 -22.17 4.29
CA ILE A 7 -20.63 -20.84 3.78
C ILE A 7 -21.90 -20.90 2.91
N ILE A 8 -22.83 -19.98 3.14
CA ILE A 8 -24.17 -19.99 2.54
C ILE A 8 -24.17 -20.05 0.99
N TYR A 9 -23.17 -19.46 0.33
CA TYR A 9 -23.03 -19.45 -1.12
C TYR A 9 -22.23 -20.62 -1.70
N ARG A 10 -21.78 -21.57 -0.85
CA ARG A 10 -20.92 -22.68 -1.27
C ARG A 10 -21.49 -23.51 -2.41
N ASN A 11 -22.81 -23.70 -2.45
CA ASN A 11 -23.50 -24.47 -3.48
C ASN A 11 -23.50 -23.80 -4.87
N GLN A 12 -23.12 -22.54 -4.97
CA GLN A 12 -23.00 -21.78 -6.23
C GLN A 12 -21.59 -21.86 -6.84
N TRP A 13 -20.62 -22.44 -6.12
CA TRP A 13 -19.21 -22.47 -6.55
C TRP A 13 -18.90 -23.72 -7.36
N ILE A 14 -18.23 -23.53 -8.52
CA ILE A 14 -17.76 -24.60 -9.41
C ILE A 14 -16.35 -25.02 -9.02
N SER A 15 -15.42 -24.04 -8.85
CA SER A 15 -14.04 -24.28 -8.42
C SER A 15 -13.67 -23.41 -7.24
N VAL A 16 -12.71 -23.90 -6.45
CA VAL A 16 -12.08 -23.20 -5.33
C VAL A 16 -10.59 -23.55 -5.38
N GLU A 17 -9.77 -22.56 -5.71
CA GLU A 17 -8.33 -22.70 -5.89
C GLU A 17 -7.60 -21.82 -4.88
N GLU A 18 -6.63 -22.38 -4.16
CA GLU A 18 -5.86 -21.66 -3.17
C GLU A 18 -4.91 -20.64 -3.83
N VAL A 19 -4.86 -19.42 -3.30
CA VAL A 19 -3.99 -18.33 -3.77
C VAL A 19 -2.85 -18.14 -2.80
N ASN A 20 -1.67 -18.66 -3.15
CA ASN A 20 -0.46 -18.61 -2.32
C ASN A 20 0.39 -17.36 -2.57
N LYS A 21 -0.23 -16.19 -2.84
CA LYS A 21 0.45 -14.90 -3.05
C LYS A 21 0.25 -13.95 -1.85
N GLY A 22 1.30 -13.22 -1.50
CA GLY A 22 1.28 -12.15 -0.48
C GLY A 22 1.63 -12.63 0.93
N TRP A 23 1.79 -11.67 1.85
CA TRP A 23 2.32 -11.85 3.21
C TRP A 23 1.24 -11.94 4.31
N SER A 24 -0.03 -12.03 3.91
CA SER A 24 -1.14 -12.14 4.85
C SER A 24 -1.22 -13.56 5.43
N GLU A 25 -1.52 -13.66 6.73
CA GLU A 25 -1.83 -14.95 7.40
C GLU A 25 -3.19 -15.51 6.99
N ASP A 26 -4.04 -14.71 6.32
CA ASP A 26 -5.32 -15.18 5.81
C ASP A 26 -5.09 -16.21 4.70
N LYS A 27 -5.81 -17.32 4.74
CA LYS A 27 -5.95 -18.20 3.59
C LYS A 27 -6.80 -17.50 2.53
N LYS A 28 -6.34 -17.52 1.31
CA LYS A 28 -6.99 -16.88 0.17
C LYS A 28 -7.39 -17.91 -0.86
N PHE A 29 -8.58 -17.80 -1.42
CA PHE A 29 -9.07 -18.69 -2.46
C PHE A 29 -9.68 -17.88 -3.60
N HIS A 30 -9.30 -18.24 -4.82
CA HIS A 30 -10.00 -17.83 -6.03
C HIS A 30 -11.16 -18.77 -6.27
N ILE A 31 -12.35 -18.23 -6.43
CA ILE A 31 -13.59 -18.99 -6.62
C ILE A 31 -14.17 -18.67 -7.98
N LYS A 32 -14.56 -19.70 -8.70
CA LYS A 32 -15.42 -19.58 -9.89
C LYS A 32 -16.83 -20.03 -9.57
N THR A 33 -17.82 -19.20 -9.89
CA THR A 33 -19.23 -19.48 -9.62
C THR A 33 -19.95 -20.06 -10.85
N LYS A 34 -21.14 -20.64 -10.65
CA LYS A 34 -22.00 -21.19 -11.73
C LYS A 34 -22.46 -20.14 -12.72
N ASP A 35 -22.62 -18.90 -12.29
CA ASP A 35 -22.93 -17.73 -13.15
C ASP A 35 -21.69 -17.05 -13.72
N ASN A 36 -20.55 -17.77 -13.74
CA ASN A 36 -19.28 -17.38 -14.34
C ASN A 36 -18.63 -16.14 -13.72
N LYS A 37 -18.89 -15.82 -12.45
CA LYS A 37 -18.18 -14.77 -11.71
C LYS A 37 -16.94 -15.34 -11.03
N ASN A 38 -15.93 -14.48 -10.93
CA ASN A 38 -14.72 -14.73 -10.15
C ASN A 38 -14.80 -14.00 -8.82
N LEU A 39 -14.49 -14.68 -7.72
CA LEU A 39 -14.56 -14.16 -6.37
C LEU A 39 -13.25 -14.43 -5.62
N LEU A 40 -12.95 -13.59 -4.63
CA LEU A 40 -11.89 -13.77 -3.65
C LEU A 40 -12.52 -14.13 -2.31
N LEU A 41 -12.25 -15.32 -1.80
CA LEU A 41 -12.57 -15.70 -0.44
C LEU A 41 -11.32 -15.58 0.42
N ARG A 42 -11.45 -14.91 1.57
CA ARG A 42 -10.41 -14.85 2.60
C ARG A 42 -10.94 -15.51 3.86
N ILE A 43 -10.14 -16.37 4.50
CA ILE A 43 -10.48 -17.07 5.73
C ILE A 43 -9.35 -16.89 6.73
N CYS A 44 -9.69 -16.57 7.96
CA CYS A 44 -8.77 -16.52 9.09
C CYS A 44 -9.41 -17.05 10.39
N ASP A 45 -8.64 -17.11 11.47
CA ASP A 45 -9.13 -17.54 12.77
C ASP A 45 -10.25 -16.62 13.30
N VAL A 46 -11.22 -17.20 13.99
CA VAL A 46 -12.39 -16.49 14.53
C VAL A 46 -12.02 -15.37 15.52
N SER A 47 -10.85 -15.44 16.17
CA SER A 47 -10.35 -14.36 17.04
C SER A 47 -10.14 -13.03 16.29
N GLN A 48 -10.04 -13.07 14.96
CA GLN A 48 -9.92 -11.87 14.11
C GLN A 48 -11.29 -11.27 13.71
N TYR A 49 -12.41 -11.81 14.21
CA TYR A 49 -13.76 -11.44 13.79
C TYR A 49 -13.97 -9.91 13.77
N GLU A 50 -13.75 -9.22 14.87
CA GLU A 50 -14.02 -7.78 14.96
C GLU A 50 -13.09 -6.94 14.06
N LYS A 51 -11.84 -7.36 13.92
CA LYS A 51 -10.88 -6.70 13.02
C LYS A 51 -11.31 -6.84 11.57
N LYS A 52 -11.66 -8.07 11.15
CA LYS A 52 -12.09 -8.37 9.78
C LYS A 52 -13.45 -7.76 9.45
N LYS A 53 -14.34 -7.64 10.43
CA LYS A 53 -15.60 -6.93 10.28
C LYS A 53 -15.37 -5.46 9.94
N LYS A 54 -14.47 -4.78 10.67
CA LYS A 54 -14.10 -3.39 10.38
C LYS A 54 -13.50 -3.23 8.98
N GLU A 55 -12.59 -4.14 8.58
CA GLU A 55 -12.03 -4.17 7.23
C GLU A 55 -13.13 -4.30 6.17
N PHE A 56 -14.06 -5.24 6.35
CA PHE A 56 -15.17 -5.47 5.42
C PHE A 56 -16.10 -4.25 5.31
N GLU A 57 -16.49 -3.64 6.43
CA GLU A 57 -17.38 -2.46 6.44
C GLU A 57 -16.71 -1.24 5.78
N ILE A 58 -15.41 -1.05 5.97
CA ILE A 58 -14.65 0.02 5.30
C ILE A 58 -14.61 -0.21 3.79
N ILE A 59 -14.33 -1.43 3.34
CA ILE A 59 -14.35 -1.76 1.90
C ILE A 59 -15.75 -1.50 1.32
N LYS A 60 -16.80 -1.89 2.03
CA LYS A 60 -18.18 -1.61 1.64
C LYS A 60 -18.49 -0.12 1.54
N GLU A 61 -17.93 0.71 2.41
CA GLU A 61 -18.02 2.16 2.33
C GLU A 61 -17.27 2.72 1.12
N LEU A 62 -16.04 2.24 0.88
CA LEU A 62 -15.24 2.59 -0.27
C LEU A 62 -15.90 2.18 -1.60
N ASN A 63 -16.66 1.09 -1.63
CA ASN A 63 -17.40 0.65 -2.82
C ASN A 63 -18.49 1.64 -3.28
N LYS A 64 -18.80 2.65 -2.49
CA LYS A 64 -19.68 3.78 -2.90
C LYS A 64 -18.91 4.82 -3.74
N LYS A 65 -17.60 4.74 -3.80
CA LYS A 65 -16.73 5.61 -4.59
C LYS A 65 -16.64 5.11 -6.04
N SER A 66 -16.13 5.97 -6.94
CA SER A 66 -16.15 5.72 -8.38
C SER A 66 -14.87 5.11 -8.93
N PHE A 67 -14.05 4.44 -8.10
CA PHE A 67 -12.84 3.79 -8.57
C PHE A 67 -12.93 2.26 -8.55
N ASN A 68 -12.15 1.60 -9.41
CA ASN A 68 -12.17 0.15 -9.56
C ASN A 68 -11.43 -0.51 -8.38
N MET A 69 -12.14 -1.31 -7.60
CA MET A 69 -11.62 -2.09 -6.48
C MET A 69 -12.45 -3.35 -6.24
N SER A 70 -11.93 -4.28 -5.44
CA SER A 70 -12.71 -5.44 -5.01
C SER A 70 -13.99 -5.02 -4.27
N ILE A 71 -15.13 -5.58 -4.67
CA ILE A 71 -16.44 -5.28 -4.07
C ILE A 71 -16.69 -6.23 -2.90
N ALA A 72 -17.08 -5.69 -1.75
CA ALA A 72 -17.50 -6.46 -0.58
C ALA A 72 -18.85 -7.14 -0.86
N ILE A 73 -18.90 -8.48 -0.78
CA ILE A 73 -20.08 -9.28 -1.11
C ILE A 73 -20.72 -9.84 0.14
N ASP A 74 -19.94 -10.56 0.96
CA ASP A 74 -20.46 -11.20 2.14
C ASP A 74 -19.38 -11.40 3.22
N TYR A 75 -19.81 -11.47 4.46
CA TYR A 75 -18.95 -11.63 5.62
C TYR A 75 -19.66 -12.46 6.69
N GLY A 76 -18.93 -13.37 7.32
CA GLY A 76 -19.53 -14.20 8.36
C GLY A 76 -18.57 -15.18 9.01
N VAL A 77 -19.15 -16.10 9.77
CA VAL A 77 -18.46 -17.18 10.45
C VAL A 77 -18.60 -18.46 9.64
N CYS A 78 -17.55 -19.27 9.59
CA CYS A 78 -17.53 -20.57 8.91
C CYS A 78 -16.75 -21.61 9.73
N ASN A 79 -16.56 -22.82 9.14
CA ASN A 79 -15.81 -23.91 9.77
C ASN A 79 -16.37 -24.31 11.16
N GLY A 80 -17.71 -24.36 11.27
CA GLY A 80 -18.37 -24.69 12.55
C GLY A 80 -18.09 -23.68 13.66
N GLY A 81 -17.91 -22.40 13.32
CA GLY A 81 -17.66 -21.32 14.29
C GLY A 81 -16.19 -21.06 14.61
N LYS A 82 -15.24 -21.75 13.97
CA LYS A 82 -13.80 -21.64 14.25
C LYS A 82 -13.09 -20.59 13.41
N SER A 83 -13.70 -20.16 12.31
CA SER A 83 -13.10 -19.24 11.35
C SER A 83 -14.08 -18.14 10.97
N VAL A 84 -13.53 -17.01 10.53
CA VAL A 84 -14.26 -15.91 9.90
C VAL A 84 -13.89 -15.85 8.43
N TYR A 85 -14.88 -15.58 7.58
CA TYR A 85 -14.64 -15.38 6.16
C TYR A 85 -15.07 -13.98 5.69
N SER A 86 -14.40 -13.51 4.64
CA SER A 86 -14.81 -12.35 3.86
C SER A 86 -14.81 -12.73 2.39
N LEU A 87 -15.88 -12.42 1.69
CA LEU A 87 -16.07 -12.70 0.27
C LEU A 87 -16.11 -11.39 -0.52
N TYR A 88 -15.25 -11.29 -1.53
CA TYR A 88 -15.12 -10.12 -2.38
C TYR A 88 -15.23 -10.50 -3.86
N SER A 89 -15.51 -9.51 -4.73
CA SER A 89 -15.30 -9.71 -6.16
C SER A 89 -13.80 -9.85 -6.45
N TRP A 90 -13.49 -10.68 -7.45
CA TRP A 90 -12.15 -10.75 -8.03
C TRP A 90 -12.00 -9.68 -9.09
N ILE A 91 -10.83 -9.09 -9.22
CA ILE A 91 -10.50 -8.19 -10.35
C ILE A 91 -9.70 -9.01 -11.35
N ASP A 92 -10.28 -9.23 -12.53
CA ASP A 92 -9.62 -9.95 -13.62
C ASP A 92 -8.59 -9.05 -14.30
N GLY A 93 -7.35 -9.53 -14.40
CA GLY A 93 -6.23 -8.79 -15.00
C GLY A 93 -4.89 -9.34 -14.57
N ASP A 94 -3.84 -8.60 -14.90
CA ASP A 94 -2.46 -8.92 -14.60
C ASP A 94 -1.94 -8.08 -13.42
N ASP A 95 -1.01 -8.63 -12.66
CA ASP A 95 -0.27 -7.88 -11.63
C ASP A 95 0.41 -6.65 -12.27
N ALA A 96 0.17 -5.48 -11.74
CA ALA A 96 0.69 -4.24 -12.32
C ALA A 96 2.23 -4.20 -12.36
N ARG A 97 2.93 -4.87 -11.42
CA ARG A 97 4.40 -4.99 -11.44
C ARG A 97 4.93 -5.67 -12.70
N GLU A 98 4.19 -6.65 -13.20
CA GLU A 98 4.59 -7.41 -14.39
C GLU A 98 4.12 -6.73 -15.69
N LYS A 99 2.94 -6.14 -15.64
CA LYS A 99 2.27 -5.58 -16.82
C LYS A 99 2.82 -4.23 -17.25
N LEU A 100 3.16 -3.34 -16.30
CA LEU A 100 3.57 -1.96 -16.59
C LEU A 100 4.75 -1.91 -17.54
N ASN A 101 5.78 -2.73 -17.34
CA ASN A 101 6.97 -2.74 -18.20
C ASN A 101 6.68 -3.07 -19.68
N ASN A 102 5.52 -3.64 -19.98
CA ASN A 102 5.10 -3.97 -21.32
C ASN A 102 4.24 -2.87 -21.97
N LEU A 103 3.97 -1.79 -21.27
CA LEU A 103 3.20 -0.66 -21.75
C LEU A 103 4.12 0.48 -22.20
N SER A 104 3.63 1.36 -23.10
CA SER A 104 4.36 2.58 -23.42
C SER A 104 4.48 3.49 -22.20
N LYS A 105 5.52 4.31 -22.14
CA LYS A 105 5.75 5.27 -21.05
C LYS A 105 4.56 6.20 -20.80
N GLU A 106 3.93 6.65 -21.87
CA GLU A 106 2.71 7.45 -21.82
C GLU A 106 1.56 6.70 -21.12
N LYS A 107 1.36 5.42 -21.44
CA LYS A 107 0.34 4.60 -20.77
C LYS A 107 0.67 4.37 -19.32
N GLN A 108 1.94 4.12 -18.98
CA GLN A 108 2.39 4.00 -17.59
C GLN A 108 2.08 5.28 -16.81
N TYR A 109 2.42 6.44 -17.35
CA TYR A 109 2.14 7.74 -16.74
C TYR A 109 0.64 7.98 -16.55
N ASN A 110 -0.18 7.69 -17.57
CA ASN A 110 -1.64 7.85 -17.49
C ASN A 110 -2.28 6.92 -16.46
N LEU A 111 -1.81 5.68 -16.31
CA LEU A 111 -2.23 4.80 -15.22
C LEU A 111 -1.79 5.34 -13.86
N GLY A 112 -0.63 5.98 -13.79
CA GLY A 112 -0.20 6.72 -12.61
C GLY A 112 -1.16 7.84 -12.24
N ILE A 113 -1.55 8.69 -13.21
CA ILE A 113 -2.56 9.76 -13.00
C ILE A 113 -3.86 9.19 -12.41
N ILE A 114 -4.33 8.06 -12.95
CA ILE A 114 -5.53 7.38 -12.46
C ILE A 114 -5.30 6.89 -11.01
N SER A 115 -4.15 6.28 -10.73
CA SER A 115 -3.77 5.83 -9.39
C SER A 115 -3.79 6.99 -8.37
N GLY A 116 -3.22 8.13 -8.74
CA GLY A 116 -3.21 9.33 -7.89
C GLY A 116 -4.62 9.83 -7.57
N LYS A 117 -5.50 9.87 -8.56
CA LYS A 117 -6.91 10.24 -8.38
C LYS A 117 -7.65 9.25 -7.48
N TYR A 118 -7.41 7.95 -7.63
CA TYR A 118 -8.01 6.93 -6.76
C TYR A 118 -7.55 7.09 -5.30
N LEU A 119 -6.25 7.33 -5.09
CA LEU A 119 -5.77 7.59 -3.73
C LEU A 119 -6.39 8.85 -3.13
N LYS A 120 -6.57 9.91 -3.91
CA LYS A 120 -7.25 11.12 -3.47
C LYS A 120 -8.70 10.86 -3.04
N GLU A 121 -9.42 10.00 -3.77
CA GLU A 121 -10.77 9.55 -3.40
C GLU A 121 -10.78 8.74 -2.09
N ILE A 122 -9.80 7.87 -1.88
CA ILE A 122 -9.61 7.10 -0.65
C ILE A 122 -9.37 8.05 0.53
N HIS A 123 -8.48 9.01 0.38
CA HIS A 123 -8.17 10.04 1.39
C HIS A 123 -9.31 11.03 1.65
N GLY A 124 -10.35 11.03 0.82
CA GLY A 124 -11.59 11.79 1.06
C GLY A 124 -12.42 11.29 2.25
N ILE A 125 -12.06 10.15 2.87
CA ILE A 125 -12.68 9.64 4.09
C ILE A 125 -11.94 10.21 5.30
N PRO A 126 -12.60 11.04 6.15
CA PRO A 126 -11.93 11.65 7.29
C PRO A 126 -11.58 10.62 8.36
N ALA A 127 -10.51 10.88 9.11
CA ALA A 127 -10.19 10.10 10.31
C ALA A 127 -11.24 10.33 11.41
N PRO A 128 -11.52 9.33 12.26
CA PRO A 128 -12.36 9.50 13.44
C PRO A 128 -11.78 10.56 14.41
N ASN A 129 -12.66 11.32 15.07
CA ASN A 129 -12.26 12.43 15.97
C ASN A 129 -11.39 12.03 17.16
N HIS A 130 -11.34 10.75 17.52
CA HIS A 130 -10.59 10.24 18.66
C HIS A 130 -9.17 9.76 18.31
N ILE A 131 -8.73 9.94 17.06
CA ILE A 131 -7.37 9.53 16.63
C ILE A 131 -6.33 10.45 17.29
N GLU A 132 -5.25 9.85 17.79
CA GLU A 132 -4.10 10.56 18.35
C GLU A 132 -3.54 11.57 17.33
N ASN A 133 -3.07 12.72 17.81
CA ASN A 133 -2.46 13.74 16.97
C ASN A 133 -1.32 13.15 16.13
N TRP A 134 -1.28 13.50 14.84
CA TRP A 134 -0.32 12.92 13.90
C TRP A 134 1.12 13.22 14.25
N GLU A 135 1.42 14.47 14.61
CA GLU A 135 2.78 14.89 14.98
C GLU A 135 3.31 14.06 16.16
N GLU A 136 2.50 13.92 17.22
CA GLU A 136 2.89 13.13 18.38
C GLU A 136 3.09 11.66 18.05
N ARG A 137 2.13 11.06 17.33
CA ARG A 137 2.16 9.66 16.93
C ARG A 137 3.35 9.35 16.03
N PHE A 138 3.60 10.20 15.03
CA PHE A 138 4.66 9.94 14.06
C PHE A 138 6.05 10.23 14.63
N ASN A 139 6.21 11.21 15.50
CA ASN A 139 7.46 11.44 16.23
C ASN A 139 7.83 10.23 17.11
N LYS A 140 6.89 9.67 17.87
CA LYS A 140 7.11 8.41 18.60
C LYS A 140 7.49 7.25 17.67
N LYS A 141 6.89 7.20 16.48
CA LYS A 141 7.21 6.20 15.44
C LYS A 141 8.65 6.36 14.93
N ILE A 142 9.10 7.60 14.67
CA ILE A 142 10.49 7.89 14.26
C ILE A 142 11.47 7.47 15.36
N ASP A 143 11.26 7.90 16.61
CA ASP A 143 12.14 7.56 17.72
C ASP A 143 12.30 6.06 17.88
N ARG A 144 11.20 5.33 17.91
CA ARG A 144 11.21 3.85 17.98
C ARG A 144 11.97 3.21 16.81
N LYS A 145 11.81 3.74 15.59
CA LYS A 145 12.49 3.20 14.41
C LYS A 145 14.00 3.43 14.47
N ILE A 146 14.44 4.61 14.87
CA ILE A 146 15.85 4.95 15.06
C ILE A 146 16.45 4.08 16.17
N ASP A 147 15.75 3.91 17.29
CA ASP A 147 16.20 3.05 18.39
C ASP A 147 16.34 1.59 17.98
N ASN A 148 15.35 1.06 17.25
CA ASN A 148 15.40 -0.31 16.73
C ASN A 148 16.56 -0.49 15.74
N TYR A 149 16.79 0.49 14.87
CA TYR A 149 17.91 0.49 13.95
C TYR A 149 19.25 0.44 14.71
N LYS A 150 19.45 1.33 15.68
CA LYS A 150 20.69 1.35 16.50
C LYS A 150 20.91 0.02 17.23
N LYS A 151 19.84 -0.63 17.69
CA LYS A 151 19.89 -1.93 18.40
C LYS A 151 20.08 -3.13 17.48
N CYS A 152 19.76 -3.03 16.20
CA CYS A 152 19.85 -4.19 15.29
C CYS A 152 21.29 -4.57 14.94
N GLY A 153 22.27 -3.69 15.19
CA GLY A 153 23.70 -3.94 14.95
C GLY A 153 24.11 -3.93 13.48
N MET A 154 23.24 -3.46 12.58
CA MET A 154 23.53 -3.31 11.16
C MET A 154 23.78 -1.83 10.84
N ILE A 155 24.63 -1.57 9.85
CA ILE A 155 24.96 -0.21 9.42
C ILE A 155 24.58 -0.05 7.95
N LEU A 156 23.73 0.93 7.67
CA LEU A 156 23.43 1.39 6.33
C LEU A 156 24.46 2.42 5.87
N GLU A 157 24.82 2.36 4.63
CA GLU A 157 25.63 3.42 4.02
C GLU A 157 24.86 4.75 4.05
N ASN A 158 25.49 5.83 4.54
CA ASN A 158 24.89 7.15 4.74
C ASN A 158 23.68 7.20 5.73
N ASP A 159 23.64 6.33 6.71
CA ASP A 159 22.61 6.33 7.75
C ASP A 159 22.58 7.64 8.56
N ASP A 160 23.73 8.27 8.73
CA ASP A 160 23.88 9.60 9.32
C ASP A 160 23.06 10.66 8.60
N LYS A 161 23.01 10.62 7.26
CA LYS A 161 22.21 11.54 6.44
C LYS A 161 20.73 11.26 6.58
N ILE A 162 20.32 9.98 6.61
CA ILE A 162 18.93 9.58 6.84
C ILE A 162 18.46 10.12 8.18
N ILE A 163 19.19 9.82 9.25
CA ILE A 163 18.84 10.22 10.62
C ILE A 163 18.83 11.74 10.75
N ASN A 164 19.84 12.42 10.23
CA ASN A 164 19.92 13.88 10.25
C ASN A 164 18.76 14.54 9.51
N TYR A 165 18.33 13.97 8.38
CA TYR A 165 17.16 14.49 7.66
C TYR A 165 15.88 14.34 8.48
N LEU A 166 15.67 13.19 9.09
CA LEU A 166 14.54 12.92 9.98
C LEU A 166 14.51 13.95 11.13
N GLU A 167 15.64 14.12 11.84
CA GLU A 167 15.71 15.01 13.00
C GLU A 167 15.48 16.49 12.65
N LYS A 168 16.02 16.94 11.53
CA LYS A 168 15.90 18.34 11.09
C LYS A 168 14.54 18.73 10.54
N ASN A 169 13.74 17.75 10.10
CA ASN A 169 12.49 17.99 9.39
C ASN A 169 11.24 17.59 10.17
N ARG A 170 11.34 17.26 11.48
CA ARG A 170 10.20 16.88 12.32
C ARG A 170 9.10 17.94 12.34
N GLU A 171 9.44 19.22 12.15
CA GLU A 171 8.46 20.31 12.11
C GLU A 171 7.45 20.19 10.95
N LEU A 172 7.80 19.49 9.87
CA LEU A 172 6.89 19.22 8.76
C LEU A 172 5.68 18.35 9.17
N LEU A 173 5.77 17.68 10.33
CA LEU A 173 4.68 16.86 10.88
C LEU A 173 3.60 17.68 11.60
N LYS A 174 3.85 18.98 11.84
CA LYS A 174 2.92 19.86 12.56
C LYS A 174 1.65 20.11 11.76
N ASN A 175 0.52 20.08 12.45
CA ASN A 175 -0.80 20.41 11.89
C ASN A 175 -1.19 19.60 10.64
N ARG A 176 -0.61 18.40 10.45
CA ARG A 176 -0.99 17.56 9.33
C ARG A 176 -2.42 17.03 9.51
N PRO A 177 -3.24 17.09 8.44
CA PRO A 177 -4.57 16.47 8.46
C PRO A 177 -4.45 14.96 8.60
N GLN A 178 -5.53 14.32 9.06
CA GLN A 178 -5.60 12.86 9.11
C GLN A 178 -6.83 12.38 8.37
N CYS A 179 -6.64 11.35 7.55
CA CYS A 179 -7.69 10.70 6.78
C CYS A 179 -7.52 9.19 6.84
N PHE A 180 -8.46 8.47 6.25
CA PHE A 180 -8.31 7.05 5.99
C PHE A 180 -7.18 6.82 4.99
N GLN A 181 -6.34 5.84 5.27
CA GLN A 181 -5.23 5.39 4.41
C GLN A 181 -5.46 3.94 4.00
N HIS A 182 -5.08 3.59 2.79
CA HIS A 182 -5.01 2.19 2.35
C HIS A 182 -3.99 1.40 3.19
N GLY A 183 -2.92 2.05 3.61
CA GLY A 183 -1.85 1.51 4.46
C GLY A 183 -0.79 0.67 3.72
N ASP A 184 -1.03 0.35 2.45
CA ASP A 184 -0.08 -0.39 1.61
C ASP A 184 -0.24 -0.04 0.12
N TYR A 185 -0.43 1.25 -0.20
CA TYR A 185 -0.73 1.72 -1.55
C TYR A 185 0.53 1.77 -2.42
N HIS A 186 0.75 0.74 -3.17
CA HIS A 186 1.85 0.61 -4.13
C HIS A 186 1.48 -0.34 -5.27
N ILE A 187 2.28 -0.32 -6.33
CA ILE A 187 2.09 -1.10 -7.56
C ILE A 187 1.83 -2.61 -7.33
N GLY A 188 2.37 -3.18 -6.26
CA GLY A 188 2.15 -4.60 -5.90
C GLY A 188 0.74 -4.92 -5.41
N ASN A 189 -0.06 -3.90 -5.08
CA ASN A 189 -1.46 -4.00 -4.69
C ASN A 189 -2.39 -3.39 -5.75
N MET A 190 -1.95 -3.45 -7.02
CA MET A 190 -2.69 -2.95 -8.18
C MET A 190 -2.78 -4.01 -9.26
N ILE A 191 -3.91 -4.06 -9.93
CA ILE A 191 -4.19 -4.94 -11.08
C ILE A 191 -4.43 -4.07 -12.30
N ILE A 192 -3.82 -4.41 -13.43
CA ILE A 192 -4.18 -3.83 -14.72
C ILE A 192 -5.12 -4.82 -15.40
N THR A 193 -6.39 -4.42 -15.55
CA THR A 193 -7.42 -5.26 -16.16
C THR A 193 -7.12 -5.52 -17.65
N TYR A 194 -7.81 -6.48 -18.25
CA TYR A 194 -7.67 -6.78 -19.66
C TYR A 194 -8.12 -5.62 -20.56
N ASP A 195 -8.96 -4.71 -20.04
CA ASP A 195 -9.35 -3.47 -20.71
C ASP A 195 -8.39 -2.31 -20.44
N ASN A 196 -7.23 -2.58 -19.82
CA ASN A 196 -6.20 -1.63 -19.40
C ASN A 196 -6.69 -0.58 -18.39
N GLU A 197 -7.65 -0.91 -17.55
CA GLU A 197 -8.04 -0.12 -16.39
C GLU A 197 -7.23 -0.50 -15.17
N LEU A 198 -7.10 0.41 -14.22
CA LEU A 198 -6.44 0.18 -12.95
C LEU A 198 -7.45 -0.31 -11.90
N GLY A 199 -7.14 -1.38 -11.19
CA GLY A 199 -7.88 -1.87 -10.04
C GLY A 199 -7.01 -1.87 -8.78
N ILE A 200 -7.59 -1.49 -7.64
CA ILE A 200 -6.91 -1.45 -6.34
C ILE A 200 -7.37 -2.63 -5.48
N ILE A 201 -6.42 -3.32 -4.85
CA ILE A 201 -6.67 -4.49 -4.00
C ILE A 201 -5.96 -4.38 -2.66
N ASP A 202 -6.34 -5.21 -1.71
CA ASP A 202 -5.64 -5.50 -0.44
C ASP A 202 -5.61 -4.35 0.58
N PHE A 203 -6.79 -3.93 1.05
CA PHE A 203 -6.98 -2.92 2.09
C PHE A 203 -6.74 -3.42 3.53
N ASN A 204 -6.10 -4.57 3.72
CA ASN A 204 -5.94 -5.23 5.03
C ASN A 204 -5.02 -4.48 6.02
N ARG A 205 -4.26 -3.51 5.55
CA ARG A 205 -3.34 -2.68 6.34
C ARG A 205 -3.83 -1.25 6.56
N PHE A 206 -5.13 -1.00 6.27
CA PHE A 206 -5.68 0.33 6.44
C PHE A 206 -5.37 0.94 7.82
N ASP A 207 -5.18 2.23 7.85
CA ASP A 207 -4.95 3.03 9.06
C ASP A 207 -5.57 4.42 8.87
N TYR A 208 -5.40 5.28 9.84
CA TYR A 208 -5.74 6.69 9.75
C TYR A 208 -4.49 7.52 10.00
N GLY A 209 -4.17 8.46 9.12
CA GLY A 209 -2.97 9.25 9.23
C GLY A 209 -2.88 10.39 8.22
N ASP A 210 -1.71 11.02 8.17
CA ASP A 210 -1.44 12.03 7.14
C ASP A 210 -1.56 11.41 5.74
N PRO A 211 -2.43 11.97 4.86
CA PRO A 211 -2.58 11.47 3.50
C PRO A 211 -1.27 11.36 2.72
N TRP A 212 -0.30 12.21 3.02
CA TRP A 212 0.98 12.18 2.30
C TRP A 212 1.95 11.11 2.83
N GLU A 213 1.70 10.56 4.00
CA GLU A 213 2.49 9.43 4.53
C GLU A 213 2.36 8.19 3.64
N GLU A 214 1.23 8.00 2.98
CA GLU A 214 0.97 6.86 2.09
C GLU A 214 1.98 6.80 0.92
N PHE A 215 2.52 7.96 0.49
CA PHE A 215 3.55 8.03 -0.56
C PHE A 215 4.92 7.46 -0.15
N ASN A 216 5.12 7.09 1.12
CA ASN A 216 6.36 6.42 1.52
C ASN A 216 6.62 5.11 0.75
N ARG A 217 5.56 4.51 0.20
CA ARG A 217 5.61 3.26 -0.56
C ARG A 217 5.84 3.45 -2.06
N ILE A 218 5.90 4.70 -2.52
CA ILE A 218 6.13 5.01 -3.94
C ILE A 218 7.47 4.46 -4.45
N VAL A 219 8.41 4.22 -3.55
CA VAL A 219 9.74 3.70 -3.87
C VAL A 219 9.68 2.38 -4.64
N TRP A 220 8.76 1.48 -4.30
CA TRP A 220 8.58 0.22 -5.04
C TRP A 220 7.97 0.42 -6.43
N SER A 221 7.13 1.43 -6.58
CA SER A 221 6.57 1.78 -7.89
C SER A 221 7.60 2.48 -8.77
N ALA A 222 8.39 3.40 -8.19
CA ALA A 222 9.42 4.16 -8.90
C ALA A 222 10.59 3.29 -9.39
N GLU A 223 10.91 2.23 -8.66
CA GLU A 223 11.92 1.25 -9.07
C GLU A 223 11.52 0.52 -10.37
N ILE A 224 10.21 0.31 -10.57
CA ILE A 224 9.67 -0.39 -11.75
C ILE A 224 9.32 0.60 -12.87
N SER A 225 8.65 1.70 -12.55
CA SER A 225 8.19 2.70 -13.48
C SER A 225 8.24 4.12 -12.89
N PRO A 226 9.30 4.87 -13.19
CA PRO A 226 9.37 6.30 -12.91
C PRO A 226 8.19 7.09 -13.50
N GLU A 227 7.74 6.70 -14.69
CA GLU A 227 6.62 7.31 -15.39
C GLU A 227 5.31 7.15 -14.61
N PHE A 228 5.01 5.92 -14.18
CA PHE A 228 3.83 5.65 -13.36
C PHE A 228 3.88 6.44 -12.04
N SER A 229 5.04 6.46 -11.39
CA SER A 229 5.20 7.12 -10.10
C SER A 229 5.09 8.65 -10.20
N SER A 230 5.59 9.24 -11.28
CA SER A 230 5.40 10.66 -11.58
C SER A 230 3.93 10.97 -11.85
N GLY A 231 3.27 10.18 -12.68
CA GLY A 231 1.84 10.27 -12.92
C GLY A 231 1.02 10.12 -11.64
N TYR A 232 1.41 9.20 -10.73
CA TYR A 232 0.75 8.99 -9.45
C TYR A 232 0.80 10.25 -8.57
N ILE A 233 1.94 10.91 -8.45
CA ILE A 233 2.05 12.19 -7.74
C ILE A 233 1.20 13.26 -8.45
N ASN A 234 1.38 13.44 -9.75
CA ASN A 234 0.72 14.49 -10.52
C ASN A 234 -0.81 14.32 -10.52
N GLY A 235 -1.30 13.08 -10.62
CA GLY A 235 -2.72 12.77 -10.55
C GLY A 235 -3.35 13.05 -9.19
N TYR A 236 -2.62 12.82 -8.10
CA TYR A 236 -3.09 13.13 -6.76
C TYR A 236 -3.25 14.63 -6.52
N PHE A 237 -2.36 15.45 -7.06
CA PHE A 237 -2.33 16.90 -6.89
C PHE A 237 -2.94 17.70 -8.06
N ASP A 238 -3.57 17.02 -9.03
CA ASP A 238 -4.10 17.67 -10.24
C ASP A 238 -3.03 18.55 -10.94
N ASN A 239 -1.79 18.05 -11.02
CA ASN A 239 -0.58 18.70 -11.55
C ASN A 239 -0.12 19.94 -10.76
N ASN A 240 -0.62 20.19 -9.57
CA ASN A 240 -0.19 21.29 -8.68
C ASN A 240 0.50 20.73 -7.43
N VAL A 241 1.64 20.09 -7.59
CA VAL A 241 2.37 19.46 -6.50
C VAL A 241 3.04 20.51 -5.61
N PRO A 242 2.68 20.58 -4.29
CA PRO A 242 3.32 21.52 -3.39
C PRO A 242 4.79 21.14 -3.12
N ASP A 243 5.70 22.13 -3.08
CA ASP A 243 7.10 21.88 -2.75
C ASP A 243 7.29 21.18 -1.39
N GLU A 244 6.46 21.54 -0.42
CA GLU A 244 6.44 20.92 0.92
C GLU A 244 6.11 19.41 0.86
N PHE A 245 5.33 18.97 -0.13
CA PHE A 245 5.02 17.54 -0.32
C PHE A 245 6.29 16.72 -0.50
N PHE A 246 7.21 17.16 -1.36
CA PHE A 246 8.44 16.40 -1.61
C PHE A 246 9.33 16.31 -0.38
N LYS A 247 9.40 17.38 0.43
CA LYS A 247 10.16 17.38 1.69
C LYS A 247 9.57 16.37 2.68
N LEU A 248 8.24 16.37 2.80
CA LEU A 248 7.53 15.48 3.71
C LEU A 248 7.55 14.04 3.21
N MET A 249 7.39 13.81 1.89
CA MET A 249 7.53 12.49 1.28
C MET A 249 8.91 11.88 1.56
N LEU A 250 9.98 12.67 1.41
CA LEU A 250 11.33 12.20 1.75
C LEU A 250 11.48 11.88 3.24
N LEU A 251 10.84 12.65 4.13
CA LEU A 251 10.82 12.32 5.57
C LEU A 251 10.15 10.96 5.82
N TYR A 252 9.00 10.71 5.21
CA TYR A 252 8.30 9.45 5.36
C TYR A 252 9.06 8.26 4.76
N ILE A 253 9.67 8.44 3.58
CA ILE A 253 10.55 7.45 2.96
C ILE A 253 11.75 7.17 3.87
N SER A 254 12.44 8.21 4.36
CA SER A 254 13.59 8.08 5.28
C SER A 254 13.24 7.31 6.54
N SER A 255 12.06 7.59 7.13
CA SER A 255 11.55 6.84 8.28
C SER A 255 11.34 5.36 7.98
N ASN A 256 10.95 5.00 6.76
CA ASN A 256 10.82 3.60 6.37
C ASN A 256 12.19 2.96 6.12
N GLN A 257 13.11 3.65 5.42
CA GLN A 257 14.42 3.10 5.11
C GLN A 257 15.19 2.73 6.38
N ILE A 258 15.21 3.59 7.40
CA ILE A 258 15.91 3.30 8.66
C ILE A 258 15.31 2.09 9.40
N SER A 259 14.05 1.76 9.18
CA SER A 259 13.40 0.60 9.82
C SER A 259 13.47 -0.69 9.00
N THR A 260 13.67 -0.59 7.68
CA THR A 260 13.59 -1.75 6.78
C THR A 260 14.67 -2.79 7.06
N VAL A 261 15.89 -2.37 7.38
CA VAL A 261 17.00 -3.28 7.68
C VAL A 261 16.77 -4.05 8.98
N ALA A 262 16.28 -3.36 10.03
CA ALA A 262 15.96 -4.02 11.29
C ALA A 262 14.83 -5.06 11.12
N TRP A 263 13.84 -4.75 10.27
CA TRP A 263 12.77 -5.68 9.90
C TRP A 263 13.29 -6.85 9.07
N ALA A 264 14.11 -6.61 8.06
CA ALA A 264 14.65 -7.62 7.16
C ALA A 264 15.47 -8.68 7.90
N LYS A 265 16.10 -8.31 9.03
CA LYS A 265 16.86 -9.23 9.86
C LYS A 265 16.06 -10.45 10.33
N SER A 266 14.76 -10.32 10.53
CA SER A 266 13.90 -11.44 10.93
C SER A 266 13.58 -12.42 9.79
N PHE A 267 13.90 -12.07 8.53
CA PHE A 267 13.60 -12.87 7.34
C PHE A 267 14.86 -13.47 6.68
N GLY A 268 16.05 -13.11 7.15
CA GLY A 268 17.32 -13.70 6.70
C GLY A 268 18.15 -12.80 5.78
N GLU A 269 19.33 -13.32 5.39
CA GLU A 269 20.37 -12.55 4.68
C GLU A 269 19.90 -11.98 3.34
N LYS A 270 19.11 -12.73 2.59
CA LYS A 270 18.58 -12.29 1.29
C LYS A 270 17.73 -11.03 1.42
N GLU A 271 16.83 -10.97 2.40
CA GLU A 271 15.98 -9.82 2.63
C GLU A 271 16.78 -8.61 3.15
N ILE A 272 17.83 -8.86 3.92
CA ILE A 272 18.76 -7.82 4.36
C ILE A 272 19.47 -7.19 3.14
N GLU A 273 19.98 -8.01 2.23
CA GLU A 273 20.64 -7.53 1.00
C GLU A 273 19.70 -6.70 0.15
N VAL A 274 18.45 -7.15 -0.05
CA VAL A 274 17.41 -6.41 -0.76
C VAL A 274 17.16 -5.06 -0.10
N ALA A 275 17.00 -5.01 1.23
CA ALA A 275 16.77 -3.77 1.98
C ALA A 275 17.93 -2.77 1.84
N ILE A 276 19.19 -3.25 1.95
CA ILE A 276 20.39 -2.42 1.80
C ILE A 276 20.49 -1.85 0.38
N ASN A 277 20.30 -2.69 -0.63
CA ASN A 277 20.38 -2.26 -2.03
C ASN A 277 19.30 -1.25 -2.37
N GLN A 278 18.07 -1.48 -1.94
CA GLN A 278 16.97 -0.53 -2.14
C GLN A 278 17.27 0.81 -1.45
N THR A 279 17.75 0.80 -0.20
CA THR A 279 18.12 2.02 0.51
C THR A 279 19.20 2.80 -0.24
N ARG A 280 20.22 2.10 -0.76
CA ARG A 280 21.31 2.72 -1.54
C ARG A 280 20.78 3.41 -2.81
N GLU A 281 19.86 2.78 -3.54
CA GLU A 281 19.26 3.38 -4.74
C GLU A 281 18.38 4.58 -4.40
N ILE A 282 17.56 4.49 -3.35
CA ILE A 282 16.73 5.61 -2.89
C ILE A 282 17.59 6.83 -2.52
N ILE A 283 18.69 6.64 -1.81
CA ILE A 283 19.60 7.73 -1.45
C ILE A 283 20.17 8.43 -2.70
N LYS A 284 20.48 7.66 -3.76
CA LYS A 284 20.92 8.22 -5.05
C LYS A 284 19.82 9.03 -5.73
N TRP A 285 18.56 8.61 -5.66
CA TRP A 285 17.44 9.37 -6.25
C TRP A 285 17.34 10.78 -5.69
N TYR A 286 17.72 10.96 -4.43
CA TYR A 286 17.69 12.25 -3.73
C TYR A 286 19.07 12.94 -3.67
N ASP A 287 19.99 12.55 -4.55
CA ASP A 287 21.35 13.10 -4.61
C ASP A 287 22.02 13.14 -3.22
N TYR A 288 21.96 12.02 -2.51
CA TYR A 288 22.51 11.90 -1.15
C TYR A 288 21.98 12.94 -0.17
N TYR A 289 20.68 13.23 -0.25
CA TYR A 289 19.97 14.26 0.55
C TYR A 289 20.35 15.71 0.23
N ARG A 290 20.93 15.98 -0.95
CA ARG A 290 21.11 17.35 -1.47
C ARG A 290 19.86 17.87 -2.19
N SER A 291 19.02 16.97 -2.67
CA SER A 291 17.69 17.26 -3.22
C SER A 291 16.61 16.58 -2.37
N TYR A 292 15.44 17.17 -2.25
CA TYR A 292 14.23 16.56 -1.73
C TYR A 292 13.27 16.12 -2.84
N ILE A 293 13.54 16.51 -4.10
CA ILE A 293 12.83 16.02 -5.28
C ILE A 293 13.63 14.86 -5.87
N PRO A 294 13.04 13.65 -6.02
CA PRO A 294 13.78 12.53 -6.57
C PRO A 294 14.05 12.73 -8.07
N ASN A 295 15.21 12.27 -8.53
CA ASN A 295 15.67 12.47 -9.91
C ASN A 295 14.83 11.74 -10.98
N TRP A 296 13.97 10.82 -10.58
CA TRP A 296 13.05 10.14 -11.48
C TRP A 296 11.72 10.88 -11.66
N TYR A 297 11.42 11.89 -10.83
CA TYR A 297 10.18 12.63 -10.93
C TYR A 297 10.14 13.51 -12.17
N MET A 298 9.03 13.45 -12.87
CA MET A 298 8.72 14.26 -14.06
C MET A 298 7.52 15.14 -13.78
N GLU A 299 7.72 16.46 -13.86
CA GLU A 299 6.66 17.44 -13.66
C GLU A 299 5.58 17.35 -14.75
N ASP A 300 6.03 17.10 -15.99
CA ASP A 300 5.18 16.89 -17.17
C ASP A 300 5.75 15.79 -18.05
N MET A 301 4.90 14.88 -18.54
CA MET A 301 5.24 14.09 -19.72
C MET A 301 4.93 14.93 -20.97
N LYS A 302 5.80 15.85 -21.31
CA LYS A 302 5.74 16.48 -22.63
C LYS A 302 6.18 15.47 -23.66
N SER A 303 5.25 15.15 -24.55
CA SER A 303 5.39 14.36 -25.77
C SER A 303 6.61 14.72 -26.61
#